data_cde8da1c406fd6441e4f2ea7cfeb0a53
#
_entry.id   cde8da1c406fd6441e4f2ea7cfeb0a53
#
_cell.length_a   1.000
_cell.length_b   1.000
_cell.length_c   1.000
_cell.angle_alpha   90.00
_cell.angle_beta   90.00
_cell.angle_gamma   90.00
#
_symmetry.space_group_name_H-M   'P 1'
#
loop_
_entity.id
_entity.type
_entity.pdbx_description
1 polymer ?
#
loop_
_entity_poly.entity_id
_entity_poly.type
_entity_poly.pdbx_seq_one_letter_code
_entity_poly.pdbx_strand_id
1 'polypeptide(L)'
;PDSPSVALEKILSVPELDQIYVRSFTIDGDDLYFVSGNQSILRTRKKDLKILERFPVPAEISGMIQLTHIQDWFYITVSTDLTGNQDYATILRVQDLNDLSSGSWEDIYDNFAGGGTPYYISSFDGHYYLTEHRIPGHSVWQFDVIDNALTDIRALF
;
A
#
# COMPACT_ATOMS: atom_id res chain seq x y z
N PRO A 1 26.44 -10.53 -29.00
CA PRO A 1 26.17 -11.33 -27.81
C PRO A 1 24.68 -11.21 -27.51
N ASP A 2 23.96 -12.34 -27.61
CA ASP A 2 22.54 -12.39 -27.35
C ASP A 2 22.32 -12.09 -25.90
N SER A 3 21.47 -11.11 -25.60
CA SER A 3 21.02 -10.85 -24.23
C SER A 3 20.25 -12.08 -23.74
N PRO A 4 20.52 -12.55 -22.53
CA PRO A 4 19.77 -13.68 -22.00
C PRO A 4 18.28 -13.31 -21.95
N SER A 5 17.45 -14.06 -22.65
CA SER A 5 16.00 -13.92 -22.53
C SER A 5 15.57 -14.53 -21.20
N VAL A 6 15.00 -13.70 -20.33
CA VAL A 6 14.34 -14.19 -19.12
C VAL A 6 12.93 -14.58 -19.51
N ALA A 7 12.63 -15.86 -19.46
CA ALA A 7 11.25 -16.34 -19.62
C ALA A 7 10.51 -16.14 -18.28
N LEU A 8 9.36 -15.48 -18.36
CA LEU A 8 8.42 -15.46 -17.22
C LEU A 8 7.70 -16.78 -17.16
N GLU A 9 7.85 -17.47 -16.05
CA GLU A 9 7.14 -18.73 -15.80
C GLU A 9 6.00 -18.50 -14.82
N LYS A 10 4.80 -18.96 -15.17
CA LYS A 10 3.66 -18.96 -14.25
C LYS A 10 3.83 -20.13 -13.28
N ILE A 11 4.33 -19.84 -12.09
CA ILE A 11 4.65 -20.86 -11.07
C ILE A 11 3.37 -21.43 -10.44
N LEU A 12 2.33 -20.60 -10.30
CA LEU A 12 1.08 -20.99 -9.64
C LEU A 12 -0.12 -20.32 -10.32
N SER A 13 -1.19 -21.06 -10.49
CA SER A 13 -2.46 -20.57 -10.98
C SER A 13 -3.56 -20.93 -9.99
N VAL A 14 -4.28 -19.92 -9.52
CA VAL A 14 -5.42 -20.08 -8.60
C VAL A 14 -6.63 -19.43 -9.26
N PRO A 15 -7.62 -20.24 -9.73
CA PRO A 15 -8.75 -19.72 -10.49
C PRO A 15 -9.50 -18.60 -9.79
N GLU A 16 -9.59 -18.63 -8.46
CA GLU A 16 -10.24 -17.61 -7.66
C GLU A 16 -9.53 -16.25 -7.74
N LEU A 17 -8.23 -16.25 -8.04
CA LEU A 17 -7.42 -15.04 -8.20
C LEU A 17 -7.27 -14.62 -9.66
N ASP A 18 -7.49 -15.50 -10.63
CA ASP A 18 -7.34 -15.19 -12.06
C ASP A 18 -8.35 -14.11 -12.54
N GLN A 19 -9.45 -13.92 -11.81
CA GLN A 19 -10.46 -12.90 -12.08
C GLN A 19 -10.28 -11.61 -11.27
N ILE A 20 -9.23 -11.53 -10.45
CA ILE A 20 -9.01 -10.42 -9.53
C ILE A 20 -7.95 -9.48 -10.12
N TYR A 21 -8.33 -8.21 -10.28
CA TYR A 21 -7.37 -7.17 -10.59
C TYR A 21 -6.57 -6.83 -9.34
N VAL A 22 -5.30 -7.21 -9.29
CA VAL A 22 -4.40 -6.93 -8.17
C VAL A 22 -3.71 -5.60 -8.40
N ARG A 23 -3.90 -4.65 -7.47
CA ARG A 23 -3.21 -3.35 -7.49
C ARG A 23 -1.90 -3.37 -6.74
N SER A 24 -1.88 -4.03 -5.61
CA SER A 24 -0.73 -4.08 -4.71
C SER A 24 -0.74 -5.41 -3.96
N PHE A 25 0.42 -5.81 -3.51
CA PHE A 25 0.54 -6.91 -2.57
C PHE A 25 1.63 -6.62 -1.54
N THR A 26 1.51 -7.27 -0.38
CA THR A 26 2.54 -7.27 0.65
C THR A 26 2.63 -8.63 1.32
N ILE A 27 3.70 -8.86 2.06
CA ILE A 27 3.99 -10.12 2.73
C ILE A 27 4.09 -9.87 4.23
N ASP A 28 3.46 -10.76 4.99
CA ASP A 28 3.67 -10.87 6.43
C ASP A 28 3.84 -12.35 6.78
N GLY A 29 5.04 -12.75 7.17
CA GLY A 29 5.38 -14.13 7.45
C GLY A 29 5.08 -15.08 6.30
N ASP A 30 4.15 -16.01 6.51
CA ASP A 30 3.70 -17.00 5.54
C ASP A 30 2.47 -16.57 4.73
N ASP A 31 1.98 -15.38 4.96
CA ASP A 31 0.80 -14.85 4.31
C ASP A 31 1.14 -13.78 3.27
N LEU A 32 0.33 -13.75 2.21
CA LEU A 32 0.33 -12.70 1.20
C LEU A 32 -1.01 -11.96 1.27
N TYR A 33 -0.92 -10.64 1.24
CA TYR A 33 -2.08 -9.76 1.22
C TYR A 33 -2.15 -9.04 -0.12
N PHE A 34 -3.28 -9.19 -0.82
CA PHE A 34 -3.52 -8.57 -2.12
C PHE A 34 -4.62 -7.52 -2.00
N VAL A 35 -4.35 -6.35 -2.56
CA VAL A 35 -5.40 -5.35 -2.79
C VAL A 35 -6.13 -5.69 -4.06
N SER A 36 -7.39 -6.10 -3.95
CA SER A 36 -8.24 -6.51 -5.04
C SER A 36 -9.16 -5.38 -5.49
N GLY A 37 -8.88 -4.88 -6.67
CA GLY A 37 -9.72 -3.85 -7.28
C GLY A 37 -9.82 -2.59 -6.42
N ASN A 38 -10.85 -2.28 -5.76
CA ASN A 38 -11.01 -1.18 -4.81
C ASN A 38 -11.87 -1.59 -3.60
N GLN A 39 -12.13 -2.88 -3.46
CA GLN A 39 -13.23 -3.31 -2.61
C GLN A 39 -12.83 -4.29 -1.52
N SER A 40 -11.65 -4.91 -1.60
CA SER A 40 -11.22 -5.82 -0.55
C SER A 40 -9.71 -6.05 -0.55
N ILE A 41 -9.20 -6.37 0.63
CA ILE A 41 -7.88 -6.95 0.81
C ILE A 41 -8.08 -8.44 1.00
N LEU A 42 -7.33 -9.26 0.27
CA LEU A 42 -7.36 -10.71 0.36
C LEU A 42 -6.12 -11.18 1.09
N ARG A 43 -6.30 -11.90 2.18
CA ARG A 43 -5.24 -12.66 2.83
C ARG A 43 -5.18 -14.04 2.23
N THR A 44 -4.03 -14.43 1.73
CA THR A 44 -3.79 -15.74 1.13
C THR A 44 -2.56 -16.37 1.73
N ARG A 45 -2.52 -17.69 1.74
CA ARG A 45 -1.34 -18.42 2.16
C ARG A 45 -0.29 -18.45 1.04
N LYS A 46 0.94 -18.03 1.34
CA LYS A 46 2.05 -17.89 0.40
C LYS A 46 2.35 -19.15 -0.42
N LYS A 47 2.26 -20.33 0.18
CA LYS A 47 2.65 -21.59 -0.49
C LYS A 47 1.71 -22.07 -1.59
N ASP A 48 0.43 -21.71 -1.53
CA ASP A 48 -0.61 -22.22 -2.45
C ASP A 48 -1.63 -21.16 -2.85
N LEU A 49 -1.49 -19.94 -2.38
CA LEU A 49 -2.39 -18.80 -2.61
C LEU A 49 -3.85 -19.06 -2.20
N LYS A 50 -4.08 -20.05 -1.33
CA LYS A 50 -5.43 -20.30 -0.81
C LYS A 50 -5.92 -19.05 -0.07
N ILE A 51 -7.08 -18.54 -0.46
CA ILE A 51 -7.72 -17.41 0.24
C ILE A 51 -8.12 -17.87 1.64
N LEU A 52 -7.60 -17.19 2.64
CA LEU A 52 -7.87 -17.43 4.05
C LEU A 52 -8.93 -16.47 4.58
N GLU A 53 -8.87 -15.22 4.11
CA GLU A 53 -9.71 -14.15 4.64
C GLU A 53 -9.92 -13.04 3.62
N ARG A 54 -10.99 -12.26 3.79
CA ARG A 54 -11.31 -11.07 3.00
C ARG A 54 -11.66 -9.93 3.93
N PHE A 55 -10.97 -8.81 3.77
CA PHE A 55 -11.21 -7.58 4.50
C PHE A 55 -11.86 -6.57 3.54
N PRO A 56 -13.08 -6.13 3.80
CA PRO A 56 -13.71 -5.11 2.99
C PRO A 56 -12.98 -3.77 3.15
N VAL A 57 -12.79 -3.06 2.05
CA VAL A 57 -12.22 -1.71 2.06
C VAL A 57 -13.38 -0.72 2.15
N PRO A 58 -13.41 0.13 3.19
CA PRO A 58 -14.42 1.17 3.33
C PRO A 58 -14.43 2.15 2.15
N ALA A 59 -15.59 2.76 1.90
CA ALA A 59 -15.75 3.70 0.79
C ALA A 59 -14.82 4.92 0.91
N GLU A 60 -14.56 5.36 2.12
CA GLU A 60 -13.69 6.48 2.46
C GLU A 60 -12.25 6.29 1.97
N ILE A 61 -11.78 5.05 1.93
CA ILE A 61 -10.43 4.70 1.47
C ILE A 61 -10.45 3.85 0.19
N SER A 62 -11.53 3.91 -0.57
CA SER A 62 -11.68 3.17 -1.84
C SER A 62 -10.64 3.55 -2.91
N GLY A 63 -10.06 4.75 -2.79
CA GLY A 63 -8.94 5.22 -3.61
C GLY A 63 -7.59 4.61 -3.25
N MET A 64 -7.54 3.54 -2.46
CA MET A 64 -6.31 2.89 -2.03
C MET A 64 -5.43 2.50 -3.22
N ILE A 65 -4.17 2.95 -3.17
CA ILE A 65 -3.16 2.69 -4.19
C ILE A 65 -2.30 1.49 -3.77
N GLN A 66 -1.86 1.47 -2.53
CA GLN A 66 -0.92 0.49 -2.02
C GLN A 66 -1.26 0.05 -0.60
N LEU A 67 -0.95 -1.20 -0.34
CA LEU A 67 -0.84 -1.80 0.99
C LEU A 67 0.59 -2.28 1.18
N THR A 68 1.22 -1.92 2.30
CA THR A 68 2.56 -2.38 2.67
C THR A 68 2.58 -2.77 4.14
N HIS A 69 3.07 -3.97 4.44
CA HIS A 69 3.33 -4.41 5.81
C HIS A 69 4.77 -4.09 6.19
N ILE A 70 4.95 -3.33 7.26
CA ILE A 70 6.25 -2.96 7.81
C ILE A 70 6.18 -3.12 9.32
N GLN A 71 7.00 -4.00 9.87
CA GLN A 71 6.97 -4.38 11.27
C GLN A 71 5.57 -4.91 11.66
N ASP A 72 4.89 -4.27 12.60
CA ASP A 72 3.58 -4.70 13.10
C ASP A 72 2.41 -3.89 12.48
N TRP A 73 2.65 -3.15 11.39
CA TRP A 73 1.70 -2.23 10.81
C TRP A 73 1.46 -2.44 9.32
N PHE A 74 0.21 -2.37 8.93
CA PHE A 74 -0.18 -2.21 7.54
C PHE A 74 -0.32 -0.71 7.22
N TYR A 75 0.53 -0.21 6.35
CA TYR A 75 0.46 1.14 5.81
C TYR A 75 -0.34 1.14 4.52
N ILE A 76 -1.23 2.10 4.41
CA ILE A 76 -2.13 2.24 3.27
C ILE A 76 -1.95 3.64 2.70
N THR A 77 -1.65 3.71 1.41
CA THR A 77 -1.67 4.97 0.66
C THR A 77 -2.97 5.09 -0.13
N VAL A 78 -3.61 6.25 -0.02
CA VAL A 78 -4.89 6.55 -0.66
C VAL A 78 -4.72 7.76 -1.56
N SER A 79 -5.29 7.73 -2.77
CA SER A 79 -5.14 8.79 -3.78
C SER A 79 -6.02 10.02 -3.54
N THR A 80 -6.78 10.01 -2.47
CA THR A 80 -7.65 11.13 -2.07
C THR A 80 -7.43 11.41 -0.60
N ASP A 81 -7.76 12.62 -0.15
CA ASP A 81 -7.94 12.82 1.28
C ASP A 81 -9.20 12.07 1.77
N LEU A 82 -9.37 12.01 3.08
CA LEU A 82 -10.53 11.33 3.67
C LEU A 82 -11.86 12.05 3.39
N THR A 83 -11.83 13.24 2.86
CA THR A 83 -13.03 13.98 2.39
C THR A 83 -13.36 13.72 0.93
N GLY A 84 -12.51 12.93 0.22
CA GLY A 84 -12.68 12.59 -1.19
C GLY A 84 -12.10 13.61 -2.17
N ASN A 85 -11.32 14.60 -1.68
CA ASN A 85 -10.66 15.55 -2.55
C ASN A 85 -9.46 14.89 -3.24
N GLN A 86 -9.46 14.86 -4.58
CA GLN A 86 -8.41 14.23 -5.38
C GLN A 86 -7.12 15.04 -5.49
N ASP A 87 -7.11 16.28 -5.03
CA ASP A 87 -5.90 17.12 -5.00
C ASP A 87 -4.96 16.76 -3.84
N TYR A 88 -5.40 15.88 -2.97
CA TYR A 88 -4.66 15.44 -1.79
C TYR A 88 -4.57 13.93 -1.73
N ALA A 89 -3.66 13.45 -0.92
CA ALA A 89 -3.52 12.04 -0.66
C ALA A 89 -3.29 11.81 0.83
N THR A 90 -3.63 10.63 1.28
CA THR A 90 -3.59 10.24 2.68
C THR A 90 -2.70 9.02 2.85
N ILE A 91 -1.96 8.99 3.95
CA ILE A 91 -1.25 7.81 4.45
C ILE A 91 -1.86 7.46 5.79
N LEU A 92 -2.37 6.26 5.89
CA LEU A 92 -2.91 5.73 7.13
C LEU A 92 -2.30 4.38 7.46
N ARG A 93 -2.46 3.93 8.71
CA ARG A 93 -2.01 2.62 9.14
C ARG A 93 -2.98 1.95 10.10
N VAL A 94 -2.93 0.62 10.11
CA VAL A 94 -3.64 -0.24 11.07
C VAL A 94 -2.73 -1.39 11.49
N GLN A 95 -2.93 -1.92 12.69
CA GLN A 95 -2.30 -3.18 13.11
C GLN A 95 -3.13 -4.38 12.68
N ASP A 96 -4.46 -4.29 12.77
CA ASP A 96 -5.38 -5.31 12.32
C ASP A 96 -6.23 -4.79 11.15
N LEU A 97 -6.23 -5.51 10.03
CA LEU A 97 -7.03 -5.14 8.86
C LEU A 97 -8.55 -5.19 9.12
N ASN A 98 -9.01 -5.88 10.16
CA ASN A 98 -10.40 -5.85 10.59
C ASN A 98 -10.83 -4.46 11.09
N ASP A 99 -9.88 -3.67 11.59
CA ASP A 99 -10.15 -2.32 12.07
C ASP A 99 -10.56 -1.36 10.95
N LEU A 100 -10.20 -1.68 9.70
CA LEU A 100 -10.64 -0.89 8.54
C LEU A 100 -12.16 -0.80 8.44
N SER A 101 -12.87 -1.89 8.70
CA SER A 101 -14.33 -1.93 8.59
C SER A 101 -15.04 -1.08 9.66
N SER A 102 -14.39 -0.80 10.77
CA SER A 102 -14.89 0.06 11.84
C SER A 102 -14.43 1.52 11.74
N GLY A 103 -13.58 1.85 10.77
CA GLY A 103 -12.96 3.17 10.64
C GLY A 103 -11.89 3.43 11.70
N SER A 104 -11.35 2.38 12.31
CA SER A 104 -10.36 2.48 13.40
C SER A 104 -8.94 2.42 12.85
N TRP A 105 -8.54 3.39 12.05
CA TRP A 105 -7.17 3.55 11.57
C TRP A 105 -6.51 4.79 12.18
N GLU A 106 -5.20 4.85 12.09
CA GLU A 106 -4.40 6.00 12.46
C GLU A 106 -4.00 6.79 11.21
N ASP A 107 -4.36 8.07 11.17
CA ASP A 107 -3.89 8.98 10.13
C ASP A 107 -2.45 9.36 10.43
N ILE A 108 -1.54 8.92 9.55
CA ILE A 108 -0.14 9.30 9.63
C ILE A 108 0.08 10.64 8.92
N TYR A 109 -0.59 10.82 7.80
CA TYR A 109 -0.51 12.03 7.02
C TYR A 109 -1.78 12.22 6.21
N ASP A 110 -2.55 13.23 6.55
CA ASP A 110 -3.68 13.68 5.78
C ASP A 110 -3.31 14.98 5.06
N ASN A 111 -3.75 15.11 3.82
CA ASN A 111 -3.51 16.31 3.04
C ASN A 111 -2.05 16.47 2.58
N PHE A 112 -1.57 15.56 1.73
CA PHE A 112 -0.27 15.69 1.08
C PHE A 112 -0.29 16.88 0.12
N ALA A 113 -0.11 18.09 0.70
CA ALA A 113 -0.20 19.34 -0.05
C ALA A 113 0.96 19.45 -1.04
N GLY A 114 0.64 19.66 -2.29
CA GLY A 114 1.65 19.90 -3.32
C GLY A 114 1.36 19.20 -4.64
N GLY A 115 0.17 18.63 -4.80
CA GLY A 115 -0.24 17.97 -6.04
C GLY A 115 0.49 16.66 -6.33
N GLY A 116 1.11 16.07 -5.29
CA GLY A 116 1.74 14.77 -5.37
C GLY A 116 0.82 13.67 -4.88
N THR A 117 0.82 12.54 -5.57
CA THR A 117 0.15 11.34 -5.11
C THR A 117 1.18 10.37 -4.54
N PRO A 118 1.13 9.99 -3.26
CA PRO A 118 2.00 8.96 -2.72
C PRO A 118 1.68 7.63 -3.39
N TYR A 119 2.71 6.94 -3.86
CA TYR A 119 2.53 5.66 -4.50
C TYR A 119 2.97 4.50 -3.62
N TYR A 120 4.20 4.56 -3.13
CA TYR A 120 4.80 3.42 -2.44
C TYR A 120 5.50 3.85 -1.17
N ILE A 121 5.24 3.09 -0.11
CA ILE A 121 5.98 3.15 1.14
C ILE A 121 6.83 1.90 1.25
N SER A 122 8.08 2.07 1.67
CA SER A 122 9.00 1.00 2.01
C SER A 122 9.82 1.38 3.23
N SER A 123 10.52 0.42 3.81
CA SER A 123 11.47 0.68 4.90
C SER A 123 12.83 0.11 4.57
N PHE A 124 13.86 0.82 4.95
CA PHE A 124 15.24 0.37 4.84
C PHE A 124 16.09 1.06 5.93
N ASP A 125 16.93 0.29 6.60
CA ASP A 125 17.87 0.76 7.63
C ASP A 125 17.24 1.67 8.70
N GLY A 126 16.05 1.27 9.18
CA GLY A 126 15.35 2.00 10.24
C GLY A 126 14.60 3.25 9.80
N HIS A 127 14.65 3.57 8.52
CA HIS A 127 13.92 4.70 7.94
C HIS A 127 12.80 4.26 7.02
N TYR A 128 11.83 5.14 6.82
CA TYR A 128 10.75 4.95 5.85
C TYR A 128 11.02 5.80 4.61
N TYR A 129 10.61 5.27 3.47
CA TYR A 129 10.76 5.95 2.17
C TYR A 129 9.42 5.96 1.46
N LEU A 130 9.04 7.12 0.99
CA LEU A 130 7.82 7.34 0.21
C LEU A 130 8.20 7.80 -1.18
N THR A 131 7.68 7.12 -2.21
CA THR A 131 7.73 7.63 -3.56
C THR A 131 6.45 8.41 -3.86
N GLU A 132 6.61 9.53 -4.52
CA GLU A 132 5.55 10.46 -4.86
C GLU A 132 5.56 10.71 -6.37
N HIS A 133 4.38 10.78 -6.97
CA HIS A 133 4.22 11.28 -8.33
C HIS A 133 3.82 12.76 -8.30
N ARG A 134 4.66 13.60 -8.88
CA ARG A 134 4.39 15.03 -9.08
C ARG A 134 4.42 15.36 -10.57
N ILE A 135 3.69 16.39 -10.94
CA ILE A 135 3.78 16.97 -12.28
C ILE A 135 4.42 18.36 -12.15
N PRO A 136 5.62 18.57 -12.73
CA PRO A 136 6.47 17.61 -13.45
C PRO A 136 7.38 16.83 -12.48
N GLY A 137 7.46 15.51 -12.65
CA GLY A 137 8.49 14.67 -12.06
C GLY A 137 8.04 13.71 -10.97
N HIS A 138 9.01 13.06 -10.37
CA HIS A 138 8.84 12.12 -9.27
C HIS A 138 9.79 12.53 -8.16
N SER A 139 9.40 12.27 -6.92
CA SER A 139 10.23 12.51 -5.75
C SER A 139 10.29 11.28 -4.85
N VAL A 140 11.41 11.14 -4.16
CA VAL A 140 11.57 10.20 -3.06
C VAL A 140 11.77 10.99 -1.78
N TRP A 141 10.99 10.68 -0.79
CA TRP A 141 11.02 11.31 0.52
C TRP A 141 11.49 10.28 1.54
N GLN A 142 12.39 10.69 2.40
CA GLN A 142 12.70 9.96 3.63
C GLN A 142 11.90 10.57 4.77
N PHE A 143 11.33 9.72 5.61
CA PHE A 143 10.59 10.16 6.78
C PHE A 143 10.68 9.13 7.91
N ASP A 144 10.41 9.60 9.11
CA ASP A 144 10.23 8.77 10.29
C ASP A 144 8.79 8.93 10.81
N VAL A 145 8.27 7.90 11.45
CA VAL A 145 6.96 7.93 12.09
C VAL A 145 7.17 7.95 13.60
N ILE A 146 6.87 9.08 14.22
CA ILE A 146 6.92 9.26 15.67
C ILE A 146 5.56 9.79 16.12
N ASP A 147 5.01 9.20 17.17
CA ASP A 147 3.73 9.60 17.75
C ASP A 147 2.59 9.71 16.72
N ASN A 148 2.52 8.72 15.80
CA ASN A 148 1.52 8.64 14.73
C ASN A 148 1.55 9.79 13.72
N ALA A 149 2.68 10.46 13.60
CA ALA A 149 2.86 11.54 12.65
C ALA A 149 4.15 11.35 11.84
N LEU A 150 4.12 11.80 10.59
CA LEU A 150 5.34 11.90 9.80
C LEU A 150 6.21 13.04 10.36
N THR A 151 7.44 12.70 10.65
CA THR A 151 8.45 13.64 11.13
C THR A 151 9.68 13.58 10.25
N ASP A 152 10.51 14.61 10.33
CA ASP A 152 11.79 14.69 9.62
C ASP A 152 11.69 14.38 8.12
N ILE A 153 10.65 14.89 7.47
CA ILE A 153 10.41 14.69 6.05
C ILE A 153 11.43 15.49 5.25
N ARG A 154 12.17 14.79 4.40
CA ARG A 154 13.12 15.44 3.49
C ARG A 154 13.10 14.79 2.11
N ALA A 155 13.12 15.62 1.07
CA ALA A 155 13.31 15.14 -0.29
C ALA A 155 14.75 14.64 -0.46
N LEU A 156 14.91 13.50 -1.10
CA LEU A 156 16.22 12.93 -1.42
C LEU A 156 16.68 13.38 -2.82
N PHE A 157 15.75 13.62 -3.73
CA PHE A 157 15.97 14.17 -5.08
C PHE A 157 14.65 14.53 -5.78
#